data_45474216de8eb5feef5b94ae6cfc926f
#
_entry.id   45474216de8eb5feef5b94ae6cfc926f
#
_cell.length_a   1.000
_cell.length_b   1.000
_cell.length_c   1.000
_cell.angle_alpha   90.00
_cell.angle_beta   90.00
_cell.angle_gamma   90.00
#
_symmetry.space_group_name_H-M   'P 1'
#
loop_
_entity.id
_entity.type
_entity.pdbx_description
1 polymer ?
#
loop_
_entity_poly.entity_id
_entity_poly.type
_entity_poly.pdbx_seq_one_letter_code
_entity_poly.pdbx_strand_id
1 'polypeptide(L)'
;KELVELLKKDYRLMSEDEAARLSAHFRSKVAEARRNAKDSAGMISFYQIMKDTLDYRKWFEFQLFSQKNGERQKELTNSVFGTFSGGEKAMSMYVPLFSAVVAKYQGGREDAPRLISLDEAFAGVDNKNIRDMFRLMTEFRFDFIINSQVLWGDCDTLDALAIYQLIRPGNAKFVTVMPYLWNGHRKELLEHEEEVEQRGIELGQAEGV
;
A
#
# COMPACT_ATOMS: atom_id res chain seq x y z
N LYS A 1 25.02 -0.34 -13.16
CA LYS A 1 23.88 -1.11 -13.69
C LYS A 1 24.12 -2.61 -13.59
N GLU A 2 25.26 -3.13 -14.04
CA GLU A 2 25.57 -4.56 -14.06
C GLU A 2 25.52 -5.24 -12.68
N LEU A 3 26.11 -4.64 -11.66
CA LEU A 3 26.07 -5.19 -10.27
C LEU A 3 24.65 -5.21 -9.70
N VAL A 4 23.79 -4.28 -10.07
CA VAL A 4 22.38 -4.27 -9.65
C VAL A 4 21.64 -5.44 -10.27
N GLU A 5 21.90 -5.79 -11.50
CA GLU A 5 21.29 -6.95 -12.14
C GLU A 5 21.77 -8.26 -11.50
N LEU A 6 23.05 -8.34 -11.11
CA LEU A 6 23.56 -9.48 -10.34
C LEU A 6 22.90 -9.61 -8.95
N LEU A 7 22.64 -8.49 -8.26
CA LEU A 7 21.96 -8.50 -6.96
C LEU A 7 20.49 -8.95 -7.04
N LYS A 8 19.84 -8.78 -8.19
CA LYS A 8 18.46 -9.24 -8.42
C LYS A 8 18.36 -10.71 -8.81
N LYS A 9 19.47 -11.29 -9.24
CA LYS A 9 19.51 -12.68 -9.72
C LYS A 9 19.41 -13.65 -8.53
N ASP A 10 18.66 -14.76 -8.72
CA ASP A 10 18.67 -15.86 -7.74
C ASP A 10 20.08 -16.41 -7.60
N TYR A 11 20.62 -16.46 -6.39
CA TYR A 11 21.99 -16.92 -6.11
C TYR A 11 22.26 -18.35 -6.61
N ARG A 12 21.23 -19.18 -6.69
CA ARG A 12 21.31 -20.57 -7.22
C ARG A 12 21.56 -20.62 -8.72
N LEU A 13 21.24 -19.53 -9.43
CA LEU A 13 21.41 -19.39 -10.88
C LEU A 13 22.64 -18.54 -11.24
N MET A 14 23.41 -18.12 -10.24
CA MET A 14 24.58 -17.28 -10.41
C MET A 14 25.80 -18.13 -10.80
N SER A 15 26.54 -17.72 -11.84
CA SER A 15 27.79 -18.38 -12.21
C SER A 15 28.91 -18.02 -11.22
N GLU A 16 29.97 -18.82 -11.19
CA GLU A 16 31.14 -18.56 -10.35
C GLU A 16 31.77 -17.19 -10.61
N ASP A 17 31.87 -16.79 -11.89
CA ASP A 17 32.39 -15.48 -12.28
C ASP A 17 31.50 -14.33 -11.78
N GLU A 18 30.19 -14.47 -11.89
CA GLU A 18 29.22 -13.49 -11.38
C GLU A 18 29.33 -13.35 -9.85
N ALA A 19 29.43 -14.48 -9.14
CA ALA A 19 29.62 -14.52 -7.69
C ALA A 19 30.96 -13.91 -7.28
N ALA A 20 32.03 -14.19 -8.02
CA ALA A 20 33.36 -13.61 -7.78
C ALA A 20 33.35 -12.08 -7.97
N ARG A 21 32.71 -11.57 -9.02
CA ARG A 21 32.57 -10.13 -9.29
C ARG A 21 31.79 -9.43 -8.18
N LEU A 22 30.68 -10.02 -7.73
CA LEU A 22 29.89 -9.48 -6.64
C LEU A 22 30.69 -9.47 -5.33
N SER A 23 31.40 -10.57 -5.02
CA SER A 23 32.29 -10.68 -3.85
C SER A 23 33.42 -9.65 -3.90
N ALA A 24 34.07 -9.45 -5.04
CA ALA A 24 35.10 -8.45 -5.21
C ALA A 24 34.60 -7.02 -4.94
N HIS A 25 33.39 -6.71 -5.39
CA HIS A 25 32.75 -5.42 -5.12
C HIS A 25 32.57 -5.20 -3.60
N PHE A 26 32.00 -6.15 -2.89
CA PHE A 26 31.81 -6.03 -1.43
C PHE A 26 33.13 -5.96 -0.68
N ARG A 27 34.13 -6.74 -1.06
CA ARG A 27 35.49 -6.64 -0.47
C ARG A 27 36.09 -5.24 -0.67
N SER A 28 35.91 -4.66 -1.84
CA SER A 28 36.34 -3.27 -2.13
C SER A 28 35.64 -2.27 -1.19
N LYS A 29 34.32 -2.42 -0.98
CA LYS A 29 33.55 -1.56 -0.07
C LYS A 29 33.98 -1.71 1.40
N VAL A 30 34.27 -2.92 1.84
CA VAL A 30 34.84 -3.18 3.18
C VAL A 30 36.23 -2.53 3.35
N ALA A 31 37.08 -2.62 2.33
CA ALA A 31 38.41 -1.98 2.33
C ALA A 31 38.30 -0.43 2.36
N GLU A 32 37.34 0.14 1.64
CA GLU A 32 37.02 1.57 1.67
C GLU A 32 36.54 1.99 3.07
N ALA A 33 35.61 1.24 3.67
CA ALA A 33 35.14 1.47 5.04
C ALA A 33 36.25 1.43 6.09
N ARG A 34 37.23 0.51 5.95
CA ARG A 34 38.40 0.44 6.82
C ARG A 34 39.31 1.66 6.70
N ARG A 35 39.52 2.17 5.49
CA ARG A 35 40.27 3.41 5.26
C ARG A 35 39.59 4.59 5.92
N ASN A 36 38.31 4.78 5.66
CA ASN A 36 37.52 5.87 6.22
C ASN A 36 37.48 5.84 7.77
N ALA A 37 37.45 4.66 8.36
CA ALA A 37 37.52 4.52 9.81
C ALA A 37 38.87 4.98 10.39
N LYS A 38 39.98 4.71 9.68
CA LYS A 38 41.33 5.19 10.08
C LYS A 38 41.43 6.70 9.93
N ASP A 39 40.88 7.25 8.82
CA ASP A 39 40.95 8.68 8.51
C ASP A 39 40.07 9.53 9.44
N SER A 40 39.05 8.95 10.05
CA SER A 40 38.18 9.63 11.03
C SER A 40 38.82 9.85 12.40
N ALA A 41 40.06 9.47 12.60
CA ALA A 41 40.80 9.61 13.84
C ALA A 41 40.08 9.02 15.09
N GLY A 42 39.28 7.98 14.88
CA GLY A 42 38.53 7.30 15.94
C GLY A 42 37.22 7.96 16.35
N MET A 43 36.82 9.04 15.71
CA MET A 43 35.50 9.69 15.98
C MET A 43 34.31 8.84 15.54
N ILE A 44 34.50 7.99 14.54
CA ILE A 44 33.44 7.08 14.03
C ILE A 44 34.00 5.66 14.10
N SER A 45 33.25 4.75 14.74
CA SER A 45 33.69 3.36 14.86
C SER A 45 33.64 2.65 13.50
N PHE A 46 34.60 1.73 13.26
CA PHE A 46 34.55 0.86 12.08
C PHE A 46 33.22 0.13 11.92
N TYR A 47 32.61 -0.27 13.02
CA TYR A 47 31.28 -0.92 13.01
C TYR A 47 30.21 0.00 12.44
N GLN A 48 30.20 1.27 12.82
CA GLN A 48 29.22 2.23 12.28
C GLN A 48 29.41 2.45 10.78
N ILE A 49 30.64 2.62 10.33
CA ILE A 49 30.95 2.79 8.89
C ILE A 49 30.57 1.53 8.11
N MET A 50 30.84 0.35 8.64
CA MET A 50 30.44 -0.92 8.03
C MET A 50 28.91 -1.05 7.93
N LYS A 51 28.18 -0.71 8.99
CA LYS A 51 26.73 -0.72 9.00
C LYS A 51 26.15 0.22 7.94
N ASP A 52 26.72 1.41 7.82
CA ASP A 52 26.30 2.39 6.80
C ASP A 52 26.65 1.94 5.37
N THR A 53 27.82 1.33 5.17
CA THR A 53 28.29 0.86 3.86
C THR A 53 27.49 -0.35 3.36
N LEU A 54 27.11 -1.25 4.28
CA LEU A 54 26.36 -2.46 3.96
C LEU A 54 24.84 -2.30 4.13
N ASP A 55 24.36 -1.11 4.45
CA ASP A 55 22.93 -0.84 4.54
C ASP A 55 22.30 -0.91 3.14
N TYR A 56 21.74 -2.07 2.80
CA TYR A 56 21.10 -2.30 1.51
C TYR A 56 19.96 -1.32 1.20
N ARG A 57 19.34 -0.71 2.22
CA ARG A 57 18.30 0.31 2.05
C ARG A 57 18.84 1.57 1.36
N LYS A 58 20.14 1.82 1.45
CA LYS A 58 20.85 2.93 0.78
C LYS A 58 21.29 2.59 -0.65
N TRP A 59 21.14 1.33 -1.09
CA TRP A 59 21.56 0.89 -2.42
C TRP A 59 20.47 1.05 -3.48
N PHE A 60 19.24 1.33 -3.03
CA PHE A 60 18.09 1.49 -3.91
C PHE A 60 17.46 2.85 -3.64
N GLU A 61 17.04 3.48 -4.69
CA GLU A 61 16.21 4.66 -4.66
C GLU A 61 14.83 4.27 -5.16
N PHE A 62 13.79 4.64 -4.42
CA PHE A 62 12.42 4.40 -4.81
C PHE A 62 12.00 5.51 -5.77
N GLN A 63 11.70 5.16 -7.00
CA GLN A 63 11.22 6.08 -8.01
C GLN A 63 9.84 5.65 -8.50
N LEU A 64 8.91 6.58 -8.53
CA LEU A 64 7.60 6.40 -9.14
C LEU A 64 7.57 7.10 -10.49
N PHE A 65 6.89 6.47 -11.43
CA PHE A 65 6.63 7.04 -12.73
C PHE A 65 5.14 7.09 -12.98
N SER A 66 4.65 8.18 -13.53
CA SER A 66 3.27 8.39 -13.93
C SER A 66 3.18 8.46 -15.44
N GLN A 67 2.16 7.82 -15.99
CA GLN A 67 1.83 7.90 -17.41
C GLN A 67 0.31 8.09 -17.56
N LYS A 68 -0.08 9.19 -18.18
CA LYS A 68 -1.46 9.43 -18.60
C LYS A 68 -1.66 8.87 -20.01
N ASN A 69 -2.91 8.50 -20.34
CA ASN A 69 -3.24 8.01 -21.68
C ASN A 69 -2.80 9.01 -22.76
N GLY A 70 -1.97 8.54 -23.69
CA GLY A 70 -1.44 9.36 -24.77
C GLY A 70 -0.22 10.23 -24.41
N GLU A 71 0.22 10.25 -23.17
CA GLU A 71 1.42 10.96 -22.74
C GLU A 71 2.62 10.03 -22.56
N ARG A 72 3.82 10.63 -22.56
CA ARG A 72 5.04 9.91 -22.19
C ARG A 72 5.09 9.71 -20.69
N GLN A 73 5.67 8.59 -20.28
CA GLN A 73 5.99 8.32 -18.89
C GLN A 73 6.89 9.42 -18.32
N LYS A 74 6.52 9.94 -17.14
CA LYS A 74 7.25 10.99 -16.42
C LYS A 74 7.58 10.49 -15.01
N GLU A 75 8.78 10.80 -14.53
CA GLU A 75 9.11 10.55 -13.12
C GLU A 75 8.24 11.44 -12.23
N LEU A 76 7.68 10.83 -11.20
CA LEU A 76 6.81 11.50 -10.22
C LEU A 76 7.66 12.23 -9.17
N THR A 77 8.21 13.38 -9.57
CA THR A 77 8.89 14.30 -8.66
C THR A 77 7.90 15.16 -7.88
N ASN A 78 8.34 15.82 -6.81
CA ASN A 78 7.50 16.78 -6.06
C ASN A 78 6.92 17.87 -6.97
N SER A 79 7.66 18.31 -7.96
CA SER A 79 7.20 19.31 -8.95
C SER A 79 6.06 18.76 -9.79
N VAL A 80 6.20 17.55 -10.33
CA VAL A 80 5.16 16.88 -11.13
C VAL A 80 3.93 16.58 -10.27
N PHE A 81 4.12 16.04 -9.05
CA PHE A 81 3.04 15.80 -8.09
C PHE A 81 2.27 17.09 -7.76
N GLY A 82 2.96 18.23 -7.65
CA GLY A 82 2.34 19.53 -7.41
C GLY A 82 1.34 19.95 -8.49
N THR A 83 1.51 19.49 -9.73
CA THR A 83 0.63 19.81 -10.87
C THR A 83 -0.63 18.93 -10.93
N PHE A 84 -0.70 17.86 -10.15
CA PHE A 84 -1.80 16.91 -10.17
C PHE A 84 -3.06 17.49 -9.51
N SER A 85 -4.22 17.12 -10.03
CA SER A 85 -5.51 17.33 -9.36
C SER A 85 -5.59 16.56 -8.04
N GLY A 86 -6.56 16.86 -7.18
CA GLY A 86 -6.77 16.15 -5.92
C GLY A 86 -6.89 14.64 -6.11
N GLY A 87 -7.72 14.22 -7.08
CA GLY A 87 -7.89 12.80 -7.40
C GLY A 87 -6.63 12.13 -7.95
N GLU A 88 -5.89 12.79 -8.83
CA GLU A 88 -4.61 12.27 -9.35
C GLU A 88 -3.56 12.14 -8.26
N LYS A 89 -3.51 13.08 -7.30
CA LYS A 89 -2.65 12.98 -6.12
C LYS A 89 -3.01 11.77 -5.28
N ALA A 90 -4.30 11.58 -5.00
CA ALA A 90 -4.78 10.42 -4.26
C ALA A 90 -4.40 9.11 -4.94
N MET A 91 -4.68 8.95 -6.24
CA MET A 91 -4.32 7.75 -7.01
C MET A 91 -2.81 7.49 -6.98
N SER A 92 -1.98 8.53 -7.13
CA SER A 92 -0.52 8.39 -7.11
C SER A 92 0.04 7.99 -5.74
N MET A 93 -0.72 8.16 -4.66
CA MET A 93 -0.36 7.72 -3.31
C MET A 93 -0.93 6.33 -2.99
N TYR A 94 -2.22 6.11 -3.25
CA TYR A 94 -2.88 4.86 -2.89
C TYR A 94 -2.44 3.67 -3.74
N VAL A 95 -2.23 3.84 -5.04
CA VAL A 95 -1.83 2.71 -5.92
C VAL A 95 -0.51 2.09 -5.49
N PRO A 96 0.58 2.83 -5.24
CA PRO A 96 1.82 2.25 -4.72
C PRO A 96 1.66 1.65 -3.33
N LEU A 97 0.87 2.29 -2.45
CA LEU A 97 0.58 1.77 -1.11
C LEU A 97 -0.11 0.41 -1.18
N PHE A 98 -1.19 0.30 -1.94
CA PHE A 98 -1.92 -0.95 -2.12
C PHE A 98 -1.05 -2.03 -2.77
N SER A 99 -0.23 -1.67 -3.76
CA SER A 99 0.72 -2.59 -4.38
C SER A 99 1.74 -3.13 -3.37
N ALA A 100 2.24 -2.29 -2.47
CA ALA A 100 3.14 -2.71 -1.40
C ALA A 100 2.45 -3.65 -0.39
N VAL A 101 1.19 -3.37 -0.06
CA VAL A 101 0.38 -4.24 0.82
C VAL A 101 0.12 -5.60 0.15
N VAL A 102 -0.23 -5.63 -1.13
CA VAL A 102 -0.37 -6.88 -1.89
C VAL A 102 0.92 -7.70 -1.85
N ALA A 103 2.06 -7.06 -2.14
CA ALA A 103 3.36 -7.74 -2.09
C ALA A 103 3.66 -8.31 -0.69
N LYS A 104 3.23 -7.62 0.36
CA LYS A 104 3.35 -8.11 1.73
C LYS A 104 2.48 -9.34 1.99
N TYR A 105 1.22 -9.32 1.54
CA TYR A 105 0.28 -10.43 1.71
C TYR A 105 0.63 -11.64 0.85
N GLN A 106 1.25 -11.46 -0.31
CA GLN A 106 1.71 -12.58 -1.16
C GLN A 106 2.71 -13.51 -0.48
N GLY A 107 3.45 -13.03 0.53
CA GLY A 107 4.34 -13.85 1.35
C GLY A 107 3.65 -14.58 2.51
N GLY A 108 2.35 -14.37 2.71
CA GLY A 108 1.55 -15.01 3.75
C GLY A 108 0.94 -16.35 3.32
N ARG A 109 0.14 -16.93 4.20
CA ARG A 109 -0.68 -18.13 3.87
C ARG A 109 -1.80 -17.73 2.91
N GLU A 110 -2.25 -18.66 2.09
CA GLU A 110 -3.35 -18.41 1.12
C GLU A 110 -4.68 -18.05 1.81
N ASP A 111 -4.92 -18.64 2.99
CA ASP A 111 -6.11 -18.42 3.82
C ASP A 111 -5.96 -17.22 4.79
N ALA A 112 -4.88 -16.47 4.72
CA ALA A 112 -4.70 -15.30 5.58
C ALA A 112 -5.61 -14.14 5.14
N PRO A 113 -6.29 -13.46 6.07
CA PRO A 113 -7.11 -12.30 5.76
C PRO A 113 -6.25 -11.19 5.16
N ARG A 114 -6.77 -10.52 4.14
CA ARG A 114 -6.09 -9.38 3.46
C ARG A 114 -6.66 -8.05 3.95
N LEU A 115 -6.75 -7.90 5.26
CA LEU A 115 -7.38 -6.75 5.88
C LEU A 115 -6.52 -5.49 5.78
N ILE A 116 -7.12 -4.40 5.31
CA ILE A 116 -6.58 -3.04 5.38
C ILE A 116 -7.52 -2.14 6.18
N SER A 117 -6.94 -1.21 6.92
CA SER A 117 -7.70 -0.19 7.65
C SER A 117 -7.25 1.19 7.21
N LEU A 118 -8.20 2.02 6.78
CA LEU A 118 -7.96 3.37 6.30
C LEU A 118 -8.75 4.36 7.14
N ASP A 119 -8.03 5.28 7.77
CA ASP A 119 -8.62 6.38 8.53
C ASP A 119 -8.69 7.64 7.66
N GLU A 120 -9.79 8.37 7.76
CA GLU A 120 -10.08 9.57 6.93
C GLU A 120 -9.88 9.33 5.42
N ALA A 121 -10.22 8.13 4.96
CA ALA A 121 -9.97 7.72 3.60
C ALA A 121 -10.70 8.62 2.60
N PHE A 122 -10.01 8.91 1.51
CA PHE A 122 -10.52 9.61 0.33
C PHE A 122 -10.99 11.04 0.59
N ALA A 123 -10.53 11.69 1.65
CA ALA A 123 -10.80 13.10 1.90
C ALA A 123 -10.33 13.96 0.70
N GLY A 124 -11.25 14.75 0.13
CA GLY A 124 -10.96 15.60 -1.02
C GLY A 124 -10.78 14.87 -2.36
N VAL A 125 -11.11 13.58 -2.43
CA VAL A 125 -11.13 12.80 -3.66
C VAL A 125 -12.52 12.86 -4.29
N ASP A 126 -12.61 13.02 -5.60
CA ASP A 126 -13.87 13.02 -6.32
C ASP A 126 -14.47 11.60 -6.45
N ASN A 127 -15.79 11.53 -6.67
CA ASN A 127 -16.53 10.26 -6.72
C ASN A 127 -16.02 9.28 -7.78
N LYS A 128 -15.50 9.76 -8.91
CA LYS A 128 -14.96 8.89 -9.95
C LYS A 128 -13.71 8.17 -9.46
N ASN A 129 -12.78 8.92 -8.88
CA ASN A 129 -11.55 8.36 -8.33
C ASN A 129 -11.83 7.46 -7.13
N ILE A 130 -12.84 7.76 -6.30
CA ILE A 130 -13.28 6.88 -5.20
C ILE A 130 -13.74 5.52 -5.75
N ARG A 131 -14.56 5.51 -6.81
CA ARG A 131 -14.99 4.26 -7.47
C ARG A 131 -13.81 3.45 -8.00
N ASP A 132 -12.84 4.10 -8.65
CA ASP A 132 -11.65 3.44 -9.16
C ASP A 132 -10.80 2.87 -8.02
N MET A 133 -10.76 3.53 -6.85
CA MET A 133 -10.08 3.02 -5.66
C MET A 133 -10.78 1.79 -5.09
N PHE A 134 -12.11 1.79 -4.98
CA PHE A 134 -12.86 0.60 -4.53
C PHE A 134 -12.68 -0.56 -5.50
N ARG A 135 -12.72 -0.31 -6.82
CA ARG A 135 -12.44 -1.34 -7.82
C ARG A 135 -11.05 -1.95 -7.62
N LEU A 136 -10.04 -1.11 -7.41
CA LEU A 136 -8.67 -1.57 -7.17
C LEU A 136 -8.56 -2.42 -5.89
N MET A 137 -9.24 -2.03 -4.81
CA MET A 137 -9.27 -2.82 -3.57
C MET A 137 -9.93 -4.18 -3.79
N THR A 138 -11.02 -4.23 -4.54
CA THR A 138 -11.70 -5.48 -4.91
C THR A 138 -10.82 -6.37 -5.79
N GLU A 139 -10.17 -5.82 -6.82
CA GLU A 139 -9.23 -6.55 -7.68
C GLU A 139 -8.06 -7.13 -6.90
N PHE A 140 -7.58 -6.42 -5.87
CA PHE A 140 -6.53 -6.91 -4.97
C PHE A 140 -7.05 -7.87 -3.89
N ARG A 141 -8.35 -8.10 -3.85
CA ARG A 141 -9.02 -8.97 -2.85
C ARG A 141 -8.71 -8.52 -1.43
N PHE A 142 -8.82 -7.23 -1.17
CA PHE A 142 -8.70 -6.71 0.18
C PHE A 142 -10.03 -6.79 0.93
N ASP A 143 -9.96 -7.26 2.17
CA ASP A 143 -10.95 -6.94 3.18
C ASP A 143 -10.61 -5.57 3.74
N PHE A 144 -11.58 -4.68 3.92
CA PHE A 144 -11.25 -3.32 4.35
C PHE A 144 -12.19 -2.78 5.42
N ILE A 145 -11.61 -1.97 6.31
CA ILE A 145 -12.33 -1.12 7.25
C ILE A 145 -11.96 0.32 6.92
N ILE A 146 -12.97 1.13 6.62
CA ILE A 146 -12.77 2.53 6.21
C ILE A 146 -13.54 3.44 7.16
N ASN A 147 -12.85 4.44 7.70
CA ASN A 147 -13.45 5.56 8.39
C ASN A 147 -13.42 6.78 7.45
N SER A 148 -14.56 7.45 7.27
CA SER A 148 -14.67 8.65 6.45
C SER A 148 -15.83 9.52 6.90
N GLN A 149 -15.68 10.84 6.78
CA GLN A 149 -16.71 11.81 7.16
C GLN A 149 -17.83 11.96 6.11
N VAL A 150 -17.51 11.71 4.84
CA VAL A 150 -18.41 11.98 3.70
C VAL A 150 -18.64 10.79 2.78
N LEU A 151 -17.94 9.70 3.00
CA LEU A 151 -18.01 8.53 2.15
C LEU A 151 -19.12 7.59 2.62
N TRP A 152 -20.04 7.28 1.73
CA TRP A 152 -21.06 6.26 1.99
C TRP A 152 -20.69 4.88 1.45
N GLY A 153 -19.79 4.81 0.47
CA GLY A 153 -19.31 3.56 -0.11
C GLY A 153 -20.35 2.81 -0.96
N ASP A 154 -21.52 3.40 -1.20
CA ASP A 154 -22.58 2.88 -2.06
C ASP A 154 -22.20 2.99 -3.55
N CYS A 155 -21.11 2.31 -3.92
CA CYS A 155 -20.56 2.31 -5.26
C CYS A 155 -20.95 1.03 -5.99
N ASP A 156 -21.24 1.17 -7.28
CA ASP A 156 -21.51 0.07 -8.21
C ASP A 156 -20.31 -0.86 -8.46
N THR A 157 -19.16 -0.54 -7.88
CA THR A 157 -17.94 -1.35 -7.92
C THR A 157 -17.80 -2.27 -6.70
N LEU A 158 -18.75 -2.23 -5.77
CA LEU A 158 -18.80 -3.08 -4.58
C LEU A 158 -20.09 -3.91 -4.60
N ASP A 159 -19.94 -5.21 -4.48
CA ASP A 159 -21.07 -6.15 -4.44
C ASP A 159 -21.78 -6.10 -3.09
N ALA A 160 -21.05 -5.88 -2.01
CA ALA A 160 -21.60 -5.72 -0.68
C ALA A 160 -20.73 -4.82 0.22
N LEU A 161 -21.37 -4.08 1.14
CA LEU A 161 -20.68 -3.27 2.12
C LEU A 161 -21.55 -3.06 3.37
N ALA A 162 -21.05 -3.34 4.56
CA ALA A 162 -21.65 -2.92 5.82
C ALA A 162 -21.24 -1.47 6.12
N ILE A 163 -22.23 -0.61 6.37
CA ILE A 163 -22.01 0.81 6.62
C ILE A 163 -22.61 1.17 7.99
N TYR A 164 -21.81 1.74 8.86
CA TYR A 164 -22.24 2.19 10.19
C TYR A 164 -22.15 3.72 10.25
N GLN A 165 -23.30 4.38 10.15
CA GLN A 165 -23.37 5.83 10.29
C GLN A 165 -23.39 6.22 11.76
N LEU A 166 -22.40 6.99 12.19
CA LEU A 166 -22.28 7.51 13.53
C LEU A 166 -22.91 8.90 13.61
N ILE A 167 -23.93 9.08 14.46
CA ILE A 167 -24.63 10.35 14.63
C ILE A 167 -24.48 10.80 16.09
N ARG A 168 -23.90 11.99 16.31
CA ARG A 168 -23.81 12.60 17.63
C ARG A 168 -24.27 14.05 17.58
N PRO A 169 -25.51 14.37 17.97
CA PRO A 169 -25.95 15.73 18.18
C PRO A 169 -25.08 16.45 19.23
N GLY A 170 -24.87 17.75 19.06
CA GLY A 170 -23.92 18.51 19.90
C GLY A 170 -24.23 18.52 21.41
N ASN A 171 -25.46 18.24 21.80
CA ASN A 171 -25.92 18.15 23.20
C ASN A 171 -26.09 16.70 23.69
N ALA A 172 -25.84 15.70 22.85
CA ALA A 172 -26.00 14.29 23.21
C ALA A 172 -24.79 13.75 23.95
N LYS A 173 -25.08 12.93 24.99
CA LYS A 173 -24.06 12.18 25.74
C LYS A 173 -23.64 10.88 25.05
N PHE A 174 -24.46 10.41 24.11
CA PHE A 174 -24.27 9.13 23.42
C PHE A 174 -24.17 9.34 21.93
N VAL A 175 -23.52 8.38 21.26
CA VAL A 175 -23.48 8.27 19.79
C VAL A 175 -24.56 7.27 19.38
N THR A 176 -25.36 7.65 18.42
CA THR A 176 -26.31 6.73 17.77
C THR A 176 -25.60 6.10 16.56
N VAL A 177 -25.67 4.78 16.45
CA VAL A 177 -25.15 4.03 15.32
C VAL A 177 -26.32 3.58 14.47
N MET A 178 -26.31 3.92 13.20
CA MET A 178 -27.30 3.47 12.23
C MET A 178 -26.63 2.50 11.23
N PRO A 179 -26.95 1.20 11.33
CA PRO A 179 -26.37 0.20 10.45
C PRO A 179 -27.11 0.16 9.11
N TYR A 180 -26.37 0.15 8.02
CA TYR A 180 -26.87 -0.05 6.67
C TYR A 180 -26.10 -1.17 6.00
N LEU A 181 -26.78 -1.86 5.09
CA LEU A 181 -26.19 -2.81 4.16
C LEU A 181 -26.33 -2.29 2.73
N TRP A 182 -25.24 -2.19 2.02
CA TRP A 182 -25.20 -2.06 0.57
C TRP A 182 -25.10 -3.45 -0.06
N ASN A 183 -25.98 -3.77 -0.97
CA ASN A 183 -26.08 -5.08 -1.63
C ASN A 183 -25.71 -5.04 -3.11
N GLY A 184 -24.90 -4.07 -3.53
CA GLY A 184 -24.54 -3.83 -4.93
C GLY A 184 -25.54 -2.98 -5.70
N HIS A 185 -26.76 -2.81 -5.21
CA HIS A 185 -27.84 -2.10 -5.92
C HIS A 185 -28.51 -1.03 -5.07
N ARG A 186 -28.76 -1.31 -3.80
CA ARG A 186 -29.42 -0.38 -2.89
C ARG A 186 -28.86 -0.47 -1.48
N LYS A 187 -28.98 0.63 -0.76
CA LYS A 187 -28.62 0.76 0.64
C LYS A 187 -29.89 0.56 1.48
N GLU A 188 -29.86 -0.43 2.36
CA GLU A 188 -30.93 -0.80 3.25
C GLU A 188 -30.56 -0.49 4.69
N LEU A 189 -31.46 0.18 5.44
CA LEU A 189 -31.29 0.34 6.88
C LEU A 189 -31.62 -1.00 7.57
N LEU A 190 -30.77 -1.43 8.44
CA LEU A 190 -30.99 -2.65 9.23
C LEU A 190 -31.56 -2.26 10.59
N GLU A 191 -32.73 -2.80 10.94
CA GLU A 191 -33.46 -2.43 12.16
C GLU A 191 -32.97 -3.19 13.40
N HIS A 192 -32.33 -4.36 13.23
CA HIS A 192 -31.80 -5.19 14.31
C HIS A 192 -30.37 -5.68 14.04
N GLU A 193 -29.54 -5.74 15.08
CA GLU A 193 -28.16 -6.25 14.98
C GLU A 193 -28.10 -7.71 14.48
N GLU A 194 -29.08 -8.54 14.82
CA GLU A 194 -29.20 -9.94 14.38
C GLU A 194 -29.38 -10.06 12.85
N GLU A 195 -30.02 -9.08 12.19
CA GLU A 195 -30.16 -9.06 10.73
C GLU A 195 -28.86 -8.71 10.02
N VAL A 196 -27.98 -7.94 10.66
CA VAL A 196 -26.65 -7.60 10.12
C VAL A 196 -25.78 -8.85 10.01
N GLU A 197 -25.78 -9.66 11.06
CA GLU A 197 -24.95 -10.86 11.15
C GLU A 197 -25.43 -11.95 10.19
N GLN A 198 -26.75 -12.19 10.11
CA GLN A 198 -27.31 -13.20 9.22
C GLN A 198 -27.14 -12.84 7.73
N ARG A 199 -27.43 -11.61 7.33
CA ARG A 199 -27.28 -11.18 5.93
C ARG A 199 -25.81 -11.04 5.50
N GLY A 200 -24.91 -10.68 6.40
CA GLY A 200 -23.47 -10.69 6.16
C GLY A 200 -22.93 -12.09 5.85
N ILE A 201 -23.43 -13.11 6.59
CA ILE A 201 -23.08 -14.51 6.37
C ILE A 201 -23.64 -15.02 5.03
N GLU A 202 -24.89 -14.67 4.68
CA GLU A 202 -25.53 -15.09 3.41
C GLU A 202 -24.80 -14.52 2.19
N LEU A 203 -24.37 -13.26 2.23
CA LEU A 203 -23.62 -12.63 1.14
C LEU A 203 -22.22 -13.24 1.01
N GLY A 204 -21.54 -13.51 2.11
CA GLY A 204 -20.22 -14.16 2.10
C GLY A 204 -20.25 -15.62 1.63
N GLN A 205 -21.39 -16.32 1.75
CA GLN A 205 -21.54 -17.69 1.23
C GLN A 205 -21.88 -17.74 -0.27
N ALA A 206 -22.48 -16.70 -0.83
CA ALA A 206 -22.81 -16.63 -2.25
C ALA A 206 -21.57 -16.43 -3.15
N GLU A 207 -20.48 -15.91 -2.61
CA GLU A 207 -19.20 -15.73 -3.33
C GLU A 207 -18.26 -16.95 -3.27
N GLY A 208 -18.63 -17.97 -2.49
CA GLY A 208 -17.80 -19.18 -2.25
C GLY A 208 -18.13 -20.40 -3.12
N VAL A 209 -18.87 -20.23 -4.24
CA VAL A 209 -19.21 -21.30 -5.19
C VAL A 209 -18.53 -21.11 -6.53
#